data_24df61d1d6ae1f8c4900725e9f6d0c70
#
_entry.id   24df61d1d6ae1f8c4900725e9f6d0c70
#
_cell.length_a   1.000
_cell.length_b   1.000
_cell.length_c   1.000
_cell.angle_alpha   90.00
_cell.angle_beta   90.00
_cell.angle_gamma   90.00
#
_symmetry.space_group_name_H-M   'P 1'
#
loop_
_entity.id
_entity.type
_entity.pdbx_description
1 polymer ?
#
loop_
_entity_poly.entity_id
_entity_poly.type
_entity_poly.pdbx_seq_one_letter_code
_entity_poly.pdbx_strand_id
1 'polypeptide(L)'
;MPNSSNIHKTTIIEDGAKIASDVIIGPFCFIGKGVELSSGCILESNIVLKGDLLVDEGVKIFSFAVIGCDGSDIKIGTKTHIREFVQLGTQESEDPNNSKITIGANNFIMGYVQILFGVELADFCIITNGVRLYENVKCQERVIVGGFSTIEANNTIGTGVMIGGASVVASDIPPFMLVEGNRATIKGLNVIGLRRRVENKEDIEEIKAIYKKVLGDGVDKDLAKEIADSNENEYIIKLASFVASSNM
;
A
#
# COMPACT_ATOMS: atom_id res chain seq x y z
N MET A 1 28.51 -16.38 -0.57
CA MET A 1 27.75 -16.73 -1.78
C MET A 1 26.52 -17.49 -1.34
N PRO A 2 25.32 -17.21 -1.87
CA PRO A 2 24.14 -18.01 -1.55
C PRO A 2 24.37 -19.47 -1.93
N ASN A 3 23.74 -20.37 -1.19
CA ASN A 3 23.87 -21.79 -1.41
C ASN A 3 23.27 -22.13 -2.80
N SER A 4 24.05 -22.65 -3.73
CA SER A 4 23.67 -22.86 -5.14
C SER A 4 22.42 -23.74 -5.34
N SER A 5 21.91 -24.38 -4.28
CA SER A 5 20.69 -25.20 -4.31
C SER A 5 19.38 -24.40 -4.25
N ASN A 6 19.42 -23.15 -3.79
CA ASN A 6 18.21 -22.33 -3.60
C ASN A 6 17.92 -21.39 -4.77
N ILE A 7 18.88 -21.22 -5.70
CA ILE A 7 18.74 -20.35 -6.86
C ILE A 7 18.74 -21.20 -8.13
N HIS A 8 17.68 -21.07 -8.92
CA HIS A 8 17.58 -21.85 -10.17
C HIS A 8 18.65 -21.40 -11.18
N LYS A 9 19.26 -22.35 -11.88
CA LYS A 9 20.39 -22.13 -12.80
C LYS A 9 20.10 -21.20 -13.99
N THR A 10 18.84 -20.95 -14.32
CA THR A 10 18.44 -20.03 -15.40
C THR A 10 18.18 -18.60 -14.92
N THR A 11 18.38 -18.34 -13.64
CA THR A 11 18.27 -16.97 -13.08
C THR A 11 19.52 -16.18 -13.42
N ILE A 12 19.32 -14.95 -13.86
CA ILE A 12 20.39 -13.98 -14.11
C ILE A 12 20.48 -13.05 -12.91
N ILE A 13 21.66 -12.95 -12.32
CA ILE A 13 21.96 -12.05 -11.20
C ILE A 13 23.11 -11.16 -11.63
N GLU A 14 22.92 -9.85 -11.63
CA GLU A 14 23.96 -8.89 -11.95
C GLU A 14 24.96 -8.74 -10.79
N ASP A 15 26.21 -8.42 -11.12
CA ASP A 15 27.25 -8.11 -10.13
C ASP A 15 26.86 -6.88 -9.32
N GLY A 16 26.85 -7.02 -8.00
CA GLY A 16 26.39 -5.98 -7.06
C GLY A 16 25.12 -6.30 -6.31
N ALA A 17 24.27 -7.21 -6.82
CA ALA A 17 23.10 -7.69 -6.08
C ALA A 17 23.49 -8.36 -4.76
N LYS A 18 22.76 -8.06 -3.68
CA LYS A 18 22.98 -8.65 -2.35
C LYS A 18 21.84 -9.61 -2.03
N ILE A 19 22.15 -10.87 -1.84
CA ILE A 19 21.15 -11.91 -1.62
C ILE A 19 21.53 -12.72 -0.38
N ALA A 20 20.63 -12.79 0.60
CA ALA A 20 20.83 -13.60 1.81
C ALA A 20 20.87 -15.10 1.45
N SER A 21 21.59 -15.90 2.24
CA SER A 21 21.95 -17.28 1.91
C SER A 21 20.79 -18.27 1.83
N ASP A 22 19.66 -17.92 2.40
CA ASP A 22 18.43 -18.74 2.50
C ASP A 22 17.32 -18.32 1.53
N VAL A 23 17.57 -17.30 0.71
CA VAL A 23 16.63 -16.82 -0.32
C VAL A 23 16.44 -17.90 -1.39
N ILE A 24 15.18 -18.10 -1.78
CA ILE A 24 14.79 -19.05 -2.83
C ILE A 24 14.41 -18.27 -4.09
N ILE A 25 15.05 -18.58 -5.23
CA ILE A 25 14.76 -17.93 -6.52
C ILE A 25 14.50 -18.99 -7.58
N GLY A 26 13.29 -18.97 -8.12
CA GLY A 26 12.84 -19.87 -9.18
C GLY A 26 13.42 -19.53 -10.56
N PRO A 27 12.98 -20.23 -11.61
CA PRO A 27 13.59 -20.13 -12.93
C PRO A 27 13.26 -18.81 -13.65
N PHE A 28 14.17 -18.40 -14.55
CA PHE A 28 14.01 -17.27 -15.46
C PHE A 28 13.80 -15.91 -14.78
N CYS A 29 14.31 -15.74 -13.56
CA CYS A 29 14.31 -14.45 -12.88
C CYS A 29 15.52 -13.60 -13.33
N PHE A 30 15.33 -12.27 -13.30
CA PHE A 30 16.39 -11.29 -13.49
C PHE A 30 16.49 -10.44 -12.23
N ILE A 31 17.68 -10.38 -11.64
CA ILE A 31 17.98 -9.62 -10.41
C ILE A 31 19.06 -8.59 -10.73
N GLY A 32 18.67 -7.32 -10.76
CA GLY A 32 19.54 -6.18 -11.08
C GLY A 32 20.58 -5.88 -9.98
N LYS A 33 21.60 -5.15 -10.33
CA LYS A 33 22.79 -4.86 -9.48
C LYS A 33 22.49 -4.14 -8.17
N GLY A 34 21.43 -3.31 -8.13
CA GLY A 34 21.02 -2.54 -6.93
C GLY A 34 20.02 -3.27 -6.03
N VAL A 35 19.72 -4.53 -6.31
CA VAL A 35 18.71 -5.30 -5.58
C VAL A 35 19.33 -5.93 -4.33
N GLU A 36 18.65 -5.76 -3.19
CA GLU A 36 18.99 -6.40 -1.92
C GLU A 36 17.80 -7.26 -1.44
N LEU A 37 18.02 -8.58 -1.31
CA LEU A 37 17.04 -9.55 -0.83
C LEU A 37 17.42 -10.06 0.55
N SER A 38 16.58 -9.75 1.55
CA SER A 38 16.78 -10.19 2.93
C SER A 38 16.38 -11.67 3.13
N SER A 39 16.65 -12.19 4.32
CA SER A 39 16.42 -13.58 4.73
C SER A 39 14.97 -14.04 4.49
N GLY A 40 14.78 -15.28 4.08
CA GLY A 40 13.47 -15.91 3.93
C GLY A 40 12.64 -15.41 2.73
N CYS A 41 13.20 -14.57 1.86
CA CYS A 41 12.51 -14.17 0.63
C CYS A 41 12.33 -15.34 -0.33
N ILE A 42 11.16 -15.40 -0.98
CA ILE A 42 10.83 -16.41 -1.98
C ILE A 42 10.38 -15.71 -3.26
N LEU A 43 11.10 -15.93 -4.34
CA LEU A 43 10.78 -15.48 -5.69
C LEU A 43 10.39 -16.69 -6.52
N GLU A 44 9.20 -16.67 -7.12
CA GLU A 44 8.77 -17.76 -8.02
C GLU A 44 9.50 -17.69 -9.36
N SER A 45 8.83 -17.64 -10.48
CA SER A 45 9.46 -17.66 -11.80
C SER A 45 9.20 -16.41 -12.62
N ASN A 46 10.09 -16.11 -13.60
CA ASN A 46 9.91 -15.03 -14.56
C ASN A 46 9.72 -13.65 -13.89
N ILE A 47 10.41 -13.38 -12.80
CA ILE A 47 10.37 -12.13 -12.06
C ILE A 47 11.51 -11.23 -12.53
N VAL A 48 11.23 -9.94 -12.66
CA VAL A 48 12.24 -8.92 -12.98
C VAL A 48 12.31 -7.93 -11.83
N LEU A 49 13.51 -7.81 -11.22
CA LEU A 49 13.80 -6.82 -10.17
C LEU A 49 14.91 -5.90 -10.65
N LYS A 50 14.70 -4.57 -10.60
CA LYS A 50 15.64 -3.54 -11.05
C LYS A 50 15.66 -2.33 -10.11
N GLY A 51 16.65 -1.44 -10.35
CA GLY A 51 16.84 -0.22 -9.58
C GLY A 51 17.45 -0.48 -8.21
N ASP A 52 17.43 0.55 -7.34
CA ASP A 52 17.79 0.40 -5.94
C ASP A 52 16.57 -0.14 -5.20
N LEU A 53 16.58 -1.45 -4.95
CA LEU A 53 15.44 -2.18 -4.41
C LEU A 53 15.83 -2.95 -3.14
N LEU A 54 15.26 -2.58 -2.01
CA LEU A 54 15.36 -3.31 -0.76
C LEU A 54 14.11 -4.15 -0.53
N VAL A 55 14.28 -5.46 -0.42
CA VAL A 55 13.23 -6.42 -0.09
C VAL A 55 13.51 -7.01 1.29
N ASP A 56 12.68 -6.64 2.25
CA ASP A 56 12.84 -7.07 3.66
C ASP A 56 12.46 -8.56 3.85
N GLU A 57 12.64 -9.08 5.08
CA GLU A 57 12.53 -10.49 5.42
C GLU A 57 11.16 -11.12 5.10
N GLY A 58 11.19 -12.34 4.59
CA GLY A 58 10.01 -13.18 4.39
C GLY A 58 9.04 -12.69 3.32
N VAL A 59 9.44 -11.74 2.48
CA VAL A 59 8.64 -11.29 1.33
C VAL A 59 8.51 -12.41 0.31
N LYS A 60 7.30 -12.55 -0.25
CA LYS A 60 7.03 -13.49 -1.34
C LYS A 60 6.61 -12.75 -2.59
N ILE A 61 7.31 -13.03 -3.70
CA ILE A 61 7.03 -12.44 -5.01
C ILE A 61 6.65 -13.58 -5.95
N PHE A 62 5.46 -13.44 -6.54
CA PHE A 62 4.88 -14.46 -7.41
C PHE A 62 5.22 -14.20 -8.88
N SER A 63 4.98 -15.21 -9.71
CA SER A 63 5.46 -15.25 -11.08
C SER A 63 5.01 -14.06 -11.93
N PHE A 64 5.89 -13.62 -12.82
CA PHE A 64 5.69 -12.54 -13.77
C PHE A 64 5.54 -11.13 -13.14
N ALA A 65 5.87 -10.96 -11.86
CA ALA A 65 5.96 -9.62 -11.28
C ALA A 65 7.17 -8.86 -11.84
N VAL A 66 6.99 -7.56 -12.09
CA VAL A 66 8.05 -6.63 -12.51
C VAL A 66 8.14 -5.50 -11.50
N ILE A 67 9.28 -5.35 -10.85
CA ILE A 67 9.50 -4.36 -9.79
C ILE A 67 10.71 -3.52 -10.12
N GLY A 68 10.48 -2.22 -10.20
CA GLY A 68 11.50 -1.22 -10.46
C GLY A 68 11.92 -1.10 -11.93
N CYS A 69 12.61 -0.01 -12.18
CA CYS A 69 13.33 0.31 -13.41
C CYS A 69 14.66 0.97 -13.03
N ASP A 70 15.47 1.31 -14.01
CA ASP A 70 16.74 2.01 -13.75
C ASP A 70 16.45 3.37 -13.09
N GLY A 71 17.11 3.65 -11.95
CA GLY A 71 16.93 4.88 -11.17
C GLY A 71 15.77 4.87 -10.18
N SER A 72 15.01 3.79 -10.06
CA SER A 72 13.99 3.65 -8.99
C SER A 72 14.63 3.41 -7.61
N ASP A 73 13.99 3.92 -6.55
CA ASP A 73 14.29 3.67 -5.12
C ASP A 73 13.05 3.03 -4.47
N ILE A 74 13.11 1.73 -4.20
CA ILE A 74 11.94 0.98 -3.75
C ILE A 74 12.27 0.19 -2.49
N LYS A 75 11.39 0.32 -1.48
CA LYS A 75 11.44 -0.50 -0.27
C LYS A 75 10.17 -1.32 -0.11
N ILE A 76 10.33 -2.63 0.16
CA ILE A 76 9.24 -3.57 0.42
C ILE A 76 9.43 -4.18 1.79
N GLY A 77 8.50 -3.89 2.70
CA GLY A 77 8.55 -4.32 4.10
C GLY A 77 8.22 -5.80 4.30
N THR A 78 8.58 -6.29 5.48
CA THR A 78 8.58 -7.70 5.86
C THR A 78 7.24 -8.41 5.59
N LYS A 79 7.32 -9.71 5.21
CA LYS A 79 6.16 -10.60 5.03
C LYS A 79 5.09 -10.07 4.07
N THR A 80 5.44 -9.13 3.19
CA THR A 80 4.56 -8.65 2.12
C THR A 80 4.49 -9.70 1.01
N HIS A 81 3.30 -9.92 0.48
CA HIS A 81 3.06 -10.80 -0.65
C HIS A 81 2.72 -9.98 -1.89
N ILE A 82 3.48 -10.17 -2.97
CA ILE A 82 3.29 -9.53 -4.27
C ILE A 82 2.91 -10.59 -5.28
N ARG A 83 1.65 -10.57 -5.72
CA ARG A 83 1.09 -11.61 -6.57
C ARG A 83 1.50 -11.43 -8.04
N GLU A 84 0.96 -12.32 -8.87
CA GLU A 84 1.32 -12.47 -10.27
C GLU A 84 1.00 -11.21 -11.09
N PHE A 85 1.88 -10.87 -12.03
CA PHE A 85 1.73 -9.75 -12.96
C PHE A 85 1.65 -8.36 -12.32
N VAL A 86 2.07 -8.22 -11.06
CA VAL A 86 2.17 -6.91 -10.41
C VAL A 86 3.26 -6.09 -11.09
N GLN A 87 2.97 -4.82 -11.35
CA GLN A 87 3.92 -3.81 -11.83
C GLN A 87 4.10 -2.73 -10.78
N LEU A 88 5.33 -2.53 -10.33
CA LEU A 88 5.65 -1.61 -9.25
C LEU A 88 6.85 -0.74 -9.67
N GLY A 89 6.61 0.57 -9.90
CA GLY A 89 7.66 1.50 -10.31
C GLY A 89 8.37 1.11 -11.61
N THR A 90 7.63 0.63 -12.60
CA THR A 90 8.21 0.12 -13.86
C THR A 90 8.26 1.14 -14.97
N GLN A 91 7.63 2.30 -14.78
CA GLN A 91 7.68 3.41 -15.73
C GLN A 91 8.76 4.40 -15.27
N GLU A 92 9.43 5.06 -16.20
CA GLU A 92 10.31 6.17 -15.86
C GLU A 92 9.47 7.30 -15.26
N SER A 93 9.91 7.85 -14.14
CA SER A 93 9.26 9.01 -13.53
C SER A 93 9.53 10.25 -14.39
N GLU A 94 8.50 11.03 -14.69
CA GLU A 94 8.67 12.34 -15.34
C GLU A 94 9.44 13.33 -14.45
N ASP A 95 9.34 13.16 -13.12
CA ASP A 95 10.13 13.89 -12.13
C ASP A 95 11.27 13.00 -11.61
N PRO A 96 12.54 13.33 -11.90
CA PRO A 96 13.70 12.57 -11.40
C PRO A 96 13.80 12.51 -9.87
N ASN A 97 13.13 13.42 -9.16
CA ASN A 97 13.09 13.43 -7.70
C ASN A 97 11.97 12.54 -7.13
N ASN A 98 11.08 12.02 -7.96
CA ASN A 98 9.94 11.19 -7.58
C ASN A 98 10.11 9.74 -8.10
N SER A 99 11.21 9.09 -7.72
CA SER A 99 11.49 7.69 -8.07
C SER A 99 11.24 6.71 -6.92
N LYS A 100 10.72 7.21 -5.79
CA LYS A 100 10.59 6.43 -4.56
C LYS A 100 9.23 5.75 -4.44
N ILE A 101 9.26 4.50 -3.95
CA ILE A 101 8.05 3.77 -3.51
C ILE A 101 8.35 3.11 -2.17
N THR A 102 7.42 3.25 -1.23
CA THR A 102 7.55 2.61 0.08
C THR A 102 6.34 1.71 0.33
N ILE A 103 6.59 0.43 0.48
CA ILE A 103 5.59 -0.57 0.86
C ILE A 103 5.93 -1.06 2.26
N GLY A 104 5.01 -0.90 3.20
CA GLY A 104 5.15 -1.37 4.58
C GLY A 104 5.09 -2.90 4.71
N ALA A 105 4.99 -3.36 5.94
CA ALA A 105 4.99 -4.78 6.28
C ALA A 105 3.59 -5.44 6.14
N ASN A 106 3.58 -6.76 5.95
CA ASN A 106 2.37 -7.59 5.95
C ASN A 106 1.29 -7.15 4.95
N ASN A 107 1.71 -6.54 3.84
CA ASN A 107 0.79 -6.16 2.78
C ASN A 107 0.45 -7.34 1.87
N PHE A 108 -0.75 -7.33 1.30
CA PHE A 108 -1.18 -8.30 0.30
C PHE A 108 -1.54 -7.57 -0.99
N ILE A 109 -0.63 -7.59 -1.96
CA ILE A 109 -0.77 -6.95 -3.27
C ILE A 109 -1.12 -8.03 -4.29
N MET A 110 -2.40 -8.03 -4.72
CA MET A 110 -2.94 -9.10 -5.56
C MET A 110 -2.57 -8.91 -7.04
N GLY A 111 -2.96 -9.88 -7.87
CA GLY A 111 -2.53 -9.94 -9.26
C GLY A 111 -2.97 -8.74 -10.11
N TYR A 112 -2.12 -8.40 -11.08
CA TYR A 112 -2.34 -7.31 -12.04
C TYR A 112 -2.43 -5.91 -11.43
N VAL A 113 -2.00 -5.72 -10.19
CA VAL A 113 -1.93 -4.40 -9.54
C VAL A 113 -0.81 -3.59 -10.18
N GLN A 114 -1.07 -2.29 -10.39
CA GLN A 114 -0.09 -1.33 -10.86
C GLN A 114 0.10 -0.22 -9.82
N ILE A 115 1.35 0.02 -9.42
CA ILE A 115 1.74 1.05 -8.44
C ILE A 115 2.78 1.96 -9.07
N LEU A 116 2.45 3.25 -9.15
CA LEU A 116 3.31 4.27 -9.73
C LEU A 116 4.23 4.90 -8.67
N PHE A 117 5.13 5.80 -9.09
CA PHE A 117 6.11 6.42 -8.20
C PHE A 117 5.48 7.34 -7.15
N GLY A 118 6.19 7.57 -6.05
CA GLY A 118 5.72 8.37 -4.92
C GLY A 118 4.70 7.67 -4.03
N VAL A 119 4.27 6.46 -4.37
CA VAL A 119 3.26 5.74 -3.58
C VAL A 119 3.84 5.25 -2.26
N GLU A 120 3.08 5.48 -1.19
CA GLU A 120 3.36 4.97 0.15
C GLU A 120 2.19 4.07 0.61
N LEU A 121 2.47 2.79 0.83
CA LEU A 121 1.55 1.88 1.53
C LEU A 121 2.08 1.63 2.93
N ALA A 122 1.31 1.96 3.95
CA ALA A 122 1.61 1.54 5.32
C ALA A 122 1.36 0.03 5.51
N ASP A 123 1.37 -0.45 6.74
CA ASP A 123 1.28 -1.88 7.03
C ASP A 123 -0.15 -2.45 6.87
N PHE A 124 -0.23 -3.75 6.60
CA PHE A 124 -1.47 -4.54 6.56
C PHE A 124 -2.50 -4.08 5.51
N CYS A 125 -2.09 -3.39 4.46
CA CYS A 125 -2.99 -3.05 3.36
C CYS A 125 -3.29 -4.28 2.48
N ILE A 126 -4.49 -4.29 1.90
CA ILE A 126 -4.90 -5.29 0.91
C ILE A 126 -5.27 -4.55 -0.38
N ILE A 127 -4.43 -4.69 -1.39
CA ILE A 127 -4.64 -4.11 -2.70
C ILE A 127 -5.08 -5.24 -3.63
N THR A 128 -6.37 -5.26 -3.99
CA THR A 128 -6.93 -6.41 -4.69
C THR A 128 -6.68 -6.36 -6.20
N ASN A 129 -7.12 -7.39 -6.93
CA ASN A 129 -6.75 -7.58 -8.34
C ASN A 129 -7.04 -6.37 -9.22
N GLY A 130 -6.10 -6.03 -10.10
CA GLY A 130 -6.27 -5.00 -11.13
C GLY A 130 -6.41 -3.57 -10.61
N VAL A 131 -6.09 -3.32 -9.35
CA VAL A 131 -6.07 -1.96 -8.77
C VAL A 131 -4.92 -1.17 -9.36
N ARG A 132 -5.17 0.13 -9.59
CA ARG A 132 -4.15 1.09 -9.99
C ARG A 132 -4.03 2.20 -8.95
N LEU A 133 -2.80 2.39 -8.44
CA LEU A 133 -2.42 3.50 -7.58
C LEU A 133 -1.55 4.46 -8.38
N TYR A 134 -2.06 5.68 -8.59
CA TYR A 134 -1.32 6.73 -9.28
C TYR A 134 -0.28 7.39 -8.40
N GLU A 135 0.48 8.33 -8.95
CA GLU A 135 1.62 8.96 -8.31
C GLU A 135 1.24 9.61 -6.98
N ASN A 136 2.14 9.48 -6.00
CA ASN A 136 2.03 10.11 -4.68
C ASN A 136 0.78 9.71 -3.87
N VAL A 137 0.14 8.59 -4.22
CA VAL A 137 -0.94 8.05 -3.40
C VAL A 137 -0.38 7.53 -2.08
N LYS A 138 -1.04 7.91 -0.98
CA LYS A 138 -0.69 7.43 0.36
C LYS A 138 -1.83 6.62 0.94
N CYS A 139 -1.58 5.36 1.23
CA CYS A 139 -2.51 4.51 1.96
C CYS A 139 -1.99 4.30 3.38
N GLN A 140 -2.74 4.76 4.36
CA GLN A 140 -2.45 4.49 5.77
C GLN A 140 -2.72 3.00 6.09
N GLU A 141 -2.46 2.59 7.34
CA GLU A 141 -2.58 1.20 7.76
C GLU A 141 -3.95 0.58 7.45
N ARG A 142 -3.93 -0.71 7.08
CA ARG A 142 -5.13 -1.54 6.95
C ARG A 142 -6.15 -1.04 5.94
N VAL A 143 -5.73 -0.29 4.95
CA VAL A 143 -6.58 0.07 3.81
C VAL A 143 -6.86 -1.16 2.96
N ILE A 144 -8.12 -1.32 2.55
CA ILE A 144 -8.54 -2.36 1.60
C ILE A 144 -9.07 -1.69 0.35
N VAL A 145 -8.42 -1.94 -0.79
CA VAL A 145 -8.85 -1.42 -2.08
C VAL A 145 -9.49 -2.53 -2.89
N GLY A 146 -10.78 -2.40 -3.18
CA GLY A 146 -11.55 -3.35 -3.97
C GLY A 146 -11.07 -3.47 -5.42
N GLY A 147 -11.23 -4.65 -6.02
CA GLY A 147 -10.67 -4.97 -7.34
C GLY A 147 -11.10 -4.02 -8.44
N PHE A 148 -10.19 -3.79 -9.39
CA PHE A 148 -10.35 -2.89 -10.53
C PHE A 148 -10.65 -1.43 -10.16
N SER A 149 -10.34 -1.03 -8.92
CA SER A 149 -10.44 0.36 -8.49
C SER A 149 -9.18 1.13 -8.86
N THR A 150 -9.35 2.44 -9.00
CA THR A 150 -8.28 3.40 -9.28
C THR A 150 -8.26 4.46 -8.20
N ILE A 151 -7.07 4.80 -7.70
CA ILE A 151 -6.87 5.96 -6.83
C ILE A 151 -6.05 6.99 -7.61
N GLU A 152 -6.63 8.16 -7.86
CA GLU A 152 -5.99 9.25 -8.59
C GLU A 152 -4.81 9.83 -7.78
N ALA A 153 -3.87 10.47 -8.48
CA ALA A 153 -2.64 10.97 -7.91
C ALA A 153 -2.84 11.95 -6.73
N ASN A 154 -1.87 11.98 -5.83
CA ASN A 154 -1.78 12.89 -4.68
C ASN A 154 -2.89 12.72 -3.62
N ASN A 155 -3.64 11.63 -3.65
CA ASN A 155 -4.68 11.35 -2.66
C ASN A 155 -4.16 10.53 -1.48
N THR A 156 -4.67 10.85 -0.30
CA THR A 156 -4.41 10.12 0.94
C THR A 156 -5.64 9.32 1.36
N ILE A 157 -5.44 8.04 1.62
CA ILE A 157 -6.48 7.12 2.07
C ILE A 157 -6.22 6.78 3.54
N GLY A 158 -7.14 7.17 4.39
CA GLY A 158 -7.03 7.03 5.85
C GLY A 158 -7.06 5.59 6.34
N THR A 159 -6.58 5.40 7.57
CA THR A 159 -6.50 4.10 8.25
C THR A 159 -7.82 3.34 8.18
N GLY A 160 -7.76 2.08 7.77
CA GLY A 160 -8.92 1.18 7.81
C GLY A 160 -10.05 1.48 6.84
N VAL A 161 -9.81 2.33 5.86
CA VAL A 161 -10.76 2.57 4.76
C VAL A 161 -10.99 1.29 3.97
N MET A 162 -12.25 1.08 3.57
CA MET A 162 -12.65 0.07 2.60
C MET A 162 -13.16 0.77 1.33
N ILE A 163 -12.49 0.54 0.21
CA ILE A 163 -12.91 1.01 -1.11
C ILE A 163 -13.60 -0.14 -1.83
N GLY A 164 -14.86 0.07 -2.24
CA GLY A 164 -15.61 -0.90 -3.05
C GLY A 164 -14.96 -1.14 -4.40
N GLY A 165 -15.21 -2.32 -4.99
CA GLY A 165 -14.63 -2.66 -6.30
C GLY A 165 -15.11 -1.73 -7.42
N ALA A 166 -14.31 -1.61 -8.48
CA ALA A 166 -14.55 -0.76 -9.64
C ALA A 166 -14.80 0.72 -9.31
N SER A 167 -14.17 1.21 -8.24
CA SER A 167 -14.30 2.60 -7.79
C SER A 167 -13.18 3.48 -8.36
N VAL A 168 -13.48 4.77 -8.54
CA VAL A 168 -12.49 5.80 -8.90
C VAL A 168 -12.46 6.83 -7.77
N VAL A 169 -11.36 6.82 -7.00
CA VAL A 169 -11.14 7.75 -5.89
C VAL A 169 -10.37 8.95 -6.39
N ALA A 170 -10.95 10.15 -6.23
CA ALA A 170 -10.43 11.40 -6.76
C ALA A 170 -10.20 12.48 -5.68
N SER A 171 -10.31 12.12 -4.42
CA SER A 171 -10.05 13.00 -3.27
C SER A 171 -9.58 12.18 -2.08
N ASP A 172 -9.04 12.86 -1.06
CA ASP A 172 -8.67 12.24 0.20
C ASP A 172 -9.88 11.53 0.85
N ILE A 173 -9.62 10.38 1.47
CA ILE A 173 -10.65 9.61 2.17
C ILE A 173 -10.30 9.49 3.65
N PRO A 174 -11.13 10.01 4.56
CA PRO A 174 -10.87 9.95 5.99
C PRO A 174 -10.82 8.51 6.54
N PRO A 175 -10.14 8.29 7.67
CA PRO A 175 -10.07 6.98 8.32
C PRO A 175 -11.42 6.32 8.56
N PHE A 176 -11.45 5.00 8.47
CA PHE A 176 -12.59 4.13 8.80
C PHE A 176 -13.80 4.25 7.87
N MET A 177 -13.68 4.90 6.73
CA MET A 177 -14.79 5.04 5.77
C MET A 177 -14.97 3.81 4.89
N LEU A 178 -16.21 3.60 4.48
CA LEU A 178 -16.60 2.79 3.34
C LEU A 178 -16.91 3.75 2.18
N VAL A 179 -16.23 3.57 1.05
CA VAL A 179 -16.45 4.39 -0.15
C VAL A 179 -16.64 3.51 -1.37
N GLU A 180 -17.45 3.96 -2.33
CA GLU A 180 -17.64 3.24 -3.59
C GLU A 180 -18.15 4.16 -4.70
N GLY A 181 -17.94 3.74 -5.93
CA GLY A 181 -18.49 4.35 -7.14
C GLY A 181 -17.44 5.04 -8.01
N ASN A 182 -17.87 5.50 -9.17
CA ASN A 182 -17.09 6.31 -10.11
C ASN A 182 -17.81 7.66 -10.34
N ARG A 183 -17.44 8.74 -9.70
CA ARG A 183 -16.38 8.95 -8.69
C ARG A 183 -16.83 8.44 -7.33
N ALA A 184 -15.90 7.90 -6.56
CA ALA A 184 -16.21 7.31 -5.27
C ALA A 184 -16.72 8.35 -4.26
N THR A 185 -17.78 7.98 -3.54
CA THR A 185 -18.36 8.79 -2.47
C THR A 185 -18.41 8.00 -1.16
N ILE A 186 -18.34 8.71 -0.05
CA ILE A 186 -18.46 8.10 1.28
C ILE A 186 -19.88 7.55 1.44
N LYS A 187 -19.99 6.26 1.73
CA LYS A 187 -21.27 5.56 2.03
C LYS A 187 -21.55 5.46 3.52
N GLY A 188 -20.54 5.71 4.33
CA GLY A 188 -20.58 5.68 5.79
C GLY A 188 -19.31 5.11 6.37
N LEU A 189 -19.38 4.65 7.61
CA LEU A 189 -18.27 4.00 8.29
C LEU A 189 -18.14 2.54 7.89
N ASN A 190 -16.90 2.07 7.77
CA ASN A 190 -16.55 0.66 7.66
C ASN A 190 -16.75 -0.06 9.00
N VAL A 191 -18.02 -0.22 9.41
CA VAL A 191 -18.38 -0.80 10.71
C VAL A 191 -17.83 -2.22 10.87
N ILE A 192 -17.75 -3.00 9.79
CA ILE A 192 -17.19 -4.36 9.82
C ILE A 192 -15.69 -4.30 10.16
N GLY A 193 -14.96 -3.39 9.51
CA GLY A 193 -13.55 -3.17 9.79
C GLY A 193 -13.30 -2.65 11.20
N LEU A 194 -14.12 -1.73 11.69
CA LEU A 194 -14.06 -1.21 13.05
C LEU A 194 -14.27 -2.31 14.09
N ARG A 195 -15.33 -3.12 13.97
CA ARG A 195 -15.63 -4.24 14.91
C ARG A 195 -14.53 -5.30 15.02
N ARG A 196 -13.66 -5.40 14.05
CA ARG A 196 -12.50 -6.33 14.08
C ARG A 196 -11.30 -5.77 14.83
N ARG A 197 -11.29 -4.47 15.16
CA ARG A 197 -10.11 -3.74 15.67
C ARG A 197 -10.38 -3.01 16.96
N VAL A 198 -11.59 -2.48 17.11
CA VAL A 198 -12.02 -1.75 18.30
C VAL A 198 -12.73 -2.74 19.21
N GLU A 199 -12.12 -3.05 20.36
CA GLU A 199 -12.64 -4.02 21.31
C GLU A 199 -13.89 -3.50 22.02
N ASN A 200 -13.90 -2.20 22.33
CA ASN A 200 -15.00 -1.57 23.04
C ASN A 200 -16.09 -1.08 22.05
N LYS A 201 -17.32 -1.49 22.27
CA LYS A 201 -18.46 -1.04 21.45
C LYS A 201 -18.78 0.45 21.65
N GLU A 202 -18.49 0.98 22.82
CA GLU A 202 -18.72 2.40 23.16
C GLU A 202 -17.84 3.29 22.27
N ASP A 203 -16.59 2.91 22.03
CA ASP A 203 -15.68 3.63 21.12
C ASP A 203 -16.23 3.66 19.68
N ILE A 204 -16.85 2.59 19.22
CA ILE A 204 -17.46 2.56 17.88
C ILE A 204 -18.64 3.54 17.79
N GLU A 205 -19.46 3.63 18.83
CA GLU A 205 -20.59 4.57 18.85
C GLU A 205 -20.07 6.03 18.95
N GLU A 206 -18.98 6.26 19.68
CA GLU A 206 -18.33 7.55 19.75
C GLU A 206 -17.75 7.98 18.39
N ILE A 207 -17.02 7.08 17.71
CA ILE A 207 -16.54 7.31 16.34
C ILE A 207 -17.69 7.68 15.39
N LYS A 208 -18.84 6.99 15.49
CA LYS A 208 -20.03 7.30 14.69
C LYS A 208 -20.59 8.70 14.99
N ALA A 209 -20.60 9.09 16.26
CA ALA A 209 -21.08 10.41 16.67
C ALA A 209 -20.16 11.51 16.13
N ILE A 210 -18.85 11.34 16.23
CA ILE A 210 -17.86 12.27 15.71
C ILE A 210 -17.92 12.33 14.17
N TYR A 211 -17.99 11.19 13.49
CA TYR A 211 -18.16 11.13 12.04
C TYR A 211 -19.34 12.02 11.57
N LYS A 212 -20.51 11.90 12.24
CA LYS A 212 -21.68 12.72 11.90
C LYS A 212 -21.46 14.20 12.14
N LYS A 213 -20.71 14.58 13.19
CA LYS A 213 -20.43 15.97 13.50
C LYS A 213 -19.50 16.64 12.49
N VAL A 214 -18.43 15.93 12.08
CA VAL A 214 -17.38 16.53 11.25
C VAL A 214 -17.56 16.32 9.75
N LEU A 215 -18.44 15.39 9.34
CA LEU A 215 -18.64 15.02 7.93
C LEU A 215 -20.11 14.87 7.52
N GLY A 216 -21.09 14.98 8.44
CA GLY A 216 -22.50 14.69 8.16
C GLY A 216 -23.17 15.72 7.26
N ASP A 217 -23.00 17.01 7.56
CA ASP A 217 -23.60 18.12 6.81
C ASP A 217 -22.54 18.88 5.96
N GLY A 218 -21.38 18.29 5.76
CA GLY A 218 -20.20 18.86 5.11
C GLY A 218 -18.96 18.73 5.97
N VAL A 219 -17.80 19.09 5.41
CA VAL A 219 -16.50 18.98 6.11
C VAL A 219 -16.32 20.16 7.04
N ASP A 220 -16.28 19.92 8.35
CA ASP A 220 -15.99 20.94 9.37
C ASP A 220 -14.57 20.73 9.93
N LYS A 221 -13.60 21.42 9.32
CA LYS A 221 -12.18 21.32 9.68
C LYS A 221 -11.84 21.97 11.01
N ASP A 222 -12.51 23.04 11.37
CA ASP A 222 -12.25 23.76 12.63
C ASP A 222 -12.72 22.92 13.81
N LEU A 223 -13.93 22.38 13.74
CA LEU A 223 -14.46 21.45 14.74
C LEU A 223 -13.60 20.18 14.81
N ALA A 224 -13.17 19.64 13.66
CA ALA A 224 -12.31 18.47 13.63
C ALA A 224 -10.98 18.73 14.34
N LYS A 225 -10.38 19.91 14.17
CA LYS A 225 -9.16 20.30 14.87
C LYS A 225 -9.38 20.40 16.38
N GLU A 226 -10.45 21.05 16.82
CA GLU A 226 -10.79 21.15 18.25
C GLU A 226 -10.95 19.76 18.89
N ILE A 227 -11.66 18.85 18.20
CA ILE A 227 -11.85 17.47 18.66
C ILE A 227 -10.51 16.71 18.72
N ALA A 228 -9.65 16.86 17.73
CA ALA A 228 -8.34 16.19 17.72
C ALA A 228 -7.44 16.65 18.87
N ASP A 229 -7.49 17.94 19.21
CA ASP A 229 -6.66 18.54 20.26
C ASP A 229 -7.18 18.23 21.69
N SER A 230 -8.47 17.90 21.84
CA SER A 230 -9.14 17.73 23.15
C SER A 230 -9.51 16.29 23.49
N ASN A 231 -9.44 15.34 22.56
CA ASN A 231 -9.89 13.96 22.76
C ASN A 231 -8.72 13.04 23.18
N GLU A 232 -9.01 11.99 23.94
CA GLU A 232 -8.03 10.98 24.37
C GLU A 232 -8.15 9.67 23.58
N ASN A 233 -9.25 9.45 22.88
CA ASN A 233 -9.48 8.24 22.08
C ASN A 233 -8.67 8.30 20.77
N GLU A 234 -7.72 7.38 20.62
CA GLU A 234 -6.81 7.33 19.46
C GLU A 234 -7.52 7.26 18.10
N TYR A 235 -8.67 6.58 18.03
CA TYR A 235 -9.44 6.44 16.79
C TYR A 235 -10.10 7.76 16.40
N ILE A 236 -10.58 8.51 17.39
CA ILE A 236 -11.18 9.82 17.19
C ILE A 236 -10.11 10.81 16.79
N ILE A 237 -8.96 10.81 17.46
CA ILE A 237 -7.83 11.66 17.10
C ILE A 237 -7.40 11.37 15.65
N LYS A 238 -7.28 10.12 15.24
CA LYS A 238 -6.93 9.75 13.85
C LYS A 238 -7.94 10.30 12.84
N LEU A 239 -9.24 10.14 13.11
CA LEU A 239 -10.30 10.65 12.22
C LEU A 239 -10.28 12.18 12.15
N ALA A 240 -10.28 12.84 13.29
CA ALA A 240 -10.38 14.28 13.38
C ALA A 240 -9.13 14.99 12.84
N SER A 241 -7.93 14.53 13.18
CA SER A 241 -6.68 15.08 12.63
C SER A 241 -6.58 14.94 11.11
N PHE A 242 -7.06 13.82 10.56
CA PHE A 242 -7.11 13.64 9.12
C PHE A 242 -8.05 14.65 8.47
N VAL A 243 -9.28 14.78 8.98
CA VAL A 243 -10.29 15.74 8.45
C VAL A 243 -9.75 17.17 8.51
N ALA A 244 -9.12 17.56 9.61
CA ALA A 244 -8.56 18.90 9.79
C ALA A 244 -7.47 19.26 8.77
N SER A 245 -6.68 18.27 8.32
CA SER A 245 -5.51 18.46 7.43
C SER A 245 -5.74 18.09 5.97
N SER A 246 -6.83 17.40 5.64
CA SER A 246 -7.09 16.83 4.30
C SER A 246 -7.52 17.85 3.24
N ASN A 247 -7.36 17.46 1.98
CA ASN A 247 -7.88 18.19 0.81
C ASN A 247 -9.19 17.56 0.30
N MET A 248 -10.17 17.49 1.19
CA MET A 248 -11.51 16.99 0.84
C MET A 248 -12.40 18.09 0.28
#